data_216dbae30dac0245062f535b94feb5ce
#
_entry.id   216dbae30dac0245062f535b94feb5ce
#
_cell.length_a   1.000
_cell.length_b   1.000
_cell.length_c   1.000
_cell.angle_alpha   90.00
_cell.angle_beta   90.00
_cell.angle_gamma   90.00
#
_symmetry.space_group_name_H-M   'P 1'
#
loop_
_entity.id
_entity.type
_entity.pdbx_description
1 polymer ?
#
loop_
_entity_poly.entity_id
_entity_poly.type
_entity_poly.pdbx_seq_one_letter_code
_entity_poly.pdbx_strand_id
1 'polypeptide(L)'
;LGTSQASKAVTADSNGDIIFPDNDILKFGTNSDWTMTYDESNDDDLVLTGSDISIESSTSAKPVLTLFNSNADANGSTIKLNKNGSSPATNDVVGNLDFISEDSGNNVTTYGRIQSTIVDVTSGGEEGSIDFYVAENDGTLTKGMEIKGLASDADVTVDISTHDGTAGGLKLGGTLVTAEAA
;
A
#
# COMPACT_ATOMS: atom_id res chain seq x y z
N LEU A 1 29.82 22.83 -6.99
CA LEU A 1 28.52 22.19 -7.03
C LEU A 1 27.82 22.48 -5.71
N GLY A 2 26.73 23.20 -5.80
CA GLY A 2 26.24 24.04 -4.73
C GLY A 2 25.68 23.29 -3.54
N THR A 3 26.41 23.26 -2.46
CA THR A 3 25.78 23.36 -1.14
C THR A 3 25.07 24.72 -1.10
N SER A 4 23.79 24.74 -0.78
CA SER A 4 23.07 25.99 -0.53
C SER A 4 23.76 26.72 0.61
N GLN A 5 24.59 27.70 0.29
CA GLN A 5 25.06 28.64 1.31
C GLN A 5 23.87 29.53 1.68
N ALA A 6 23.71 29.76 2.97
CA ALA A 6 22.80 30.80 3.46
C ALA A 6 23.01 32.05 2.61
N SER A 7 21.97 32.56 1.93
CA SER A 7 21.95 33.76 1.06
C SER A 7 22.05 33.52 -0.47
N LYS A 8 21.94 32.28 -1.00
CA LYS A 8 21.70 32.15 -2.44
C LYS A 8 20.19 32.11 -2.71
N ALA A 9 19.69 33.09 -3.44
CA ALA A 9 18.31 33.10 -3.89
C ALA A 9 18.12 32.04 -5.00
N VAL A 10 17.07 31.25 -4.89
CA VAL A 10 16.53 30.50 -6.03
C VAL A 10 15.79 31.54 -6.87
N THR A 11 16.25 31.78 -8.11
CA THR A 11 15.62 32.76 -9.01
C THR A 11 14.68 32.04 -9.97
N ALA A 12 13.48 32.59 -10.12
CA ALA A 12 12.56 32.19 -11.16
C ALA A 12 12.95 32.81 -12.52
N ASP A 13 12.54 32.17 -13.62
CA ASP A 13 12.66 32.73 -14.97
C ASP A 13 11.67 33.88 -15.21
N SER A 14 11.57 34.37 -16.44
CA SER A 14 10.67 35.49 -16.82
C SER A 14 9.18 35.15 -16.69
N ASN A 15 8.82 33.86 -16.61
CA ASN A 15 7.45 33.36 -16.43
C ASN A 15 7.12 33.10 -14.96
N GLY A 16 8.11 33.18 -14.06
CA GLY A 16 7.97 32.86 -12.64
C GLY A 16 8.28 31.40 -12.31
N ASP A 17 8.82 30.62 -13.27
CA ASP A 17 9.11 29.20 -13.09
C ASP A 17 10.53 28.97 -12.56
N ILE A 18 10.68 27.95 -11.70
CA ILE A 18 11.97 27.40 -11.28
C ILE A 18 12.16 26.11 -12.06
N ILE A 19 13.07 26.15 -13.04
CA ILE A 19 13.33 24.99 -13.92
C ILE A 19 14.55 24.25 -13.39
N PHE A 20 14.36 22.96 -13.15
CA PHE A 20 15.44 21.99 -12.91
C PHE A 20 15.66 21.23 -14.24
N PRO A 21 16.86 21.22 -14.80
CA PRO A 21 17.18 20.42 -15.98
C PRO A 21 16.94 18.92 -15.75
N ASP A 22 16.79 18.16 -16.83
CA ASP A 22 16.60 16.71 -16.79
C ASP A 22 17.70 16.02 -16.00
N ASN A 23 17.34 15.04 -15.21
CA ASN A 23 18.22 14.30 -14.29
C ASN A 23 18.81 15.15 -13.14
N ASP A 24 18.36 16.39 -12.94
CA ASP A 24 18.72 17.15 -11.75
C ASP A 24 17.97 16.63 -10.53
N ILE A 25 18.63 16.72 -9.38
CA ILE A 25 18.10 16.20 -8.11
C ILE A 25 17.89 17.36 -7.13
N LEU A 26 16.64 17.54 -6.69
CA LEU A 26 16.34 18.37 -5.53
C LEU A 26 16.56 17.55 -4.24
N LYS A 27 17.53 17.97 -3.42
CA LYS A 27 17.94 17.23 -2.21
C LYS A 27 17.51 17.97 -0.96
N PHE A 28 16.96 17.24 0.00
CA PHE A 28 16.59 17.75 1.32
C PHE A 28 17.41 17.01 2.38
N GLY A 29 17.88 17.75 3.40
CA GLY A 29 18.76 17.24 4.46
C GLY A 29 20.24 17.28 4.10
N THR A 30 21.11 17.23 5.11
CA THR A 30 22.58 17.32 4.95
C THR A 30 23.19 16.10 4.28
N ASN A 31 22.54 14.93 4.41
CA ASN A 31 22.96 13.66 3.84
C ASN A 31 22.11 13.24 2.62
N SER A 32 21.34 14.18 2.05
CA SER A 32 20.36 13.87 0.99
C SER A 32 19.31 12.84 1.45
N ASP A 33 18.76 13.06 2.66
CA ASP A 33 17.80 12.14 3.30
C ASP A 33 16.53 11.95 2.48
N TRP A 34 16.13 12.98 1.73
CA TRP A 34 15.08 12.96 0.71
C TRP A 34 15.55 13.56 -0.59
N THR A 35 15.17 12.94 -1.71
CA THR A 35 15.42 13.46 -3.06
C THR A 35 14.15 13.44 -3.89
N MET A 36 14.01 14.42 -4.77
CA MET A 36 13.03 14.47 -5.85
C MET A 36 13.79 14.57 -7.16
N THR A 37 13.58 13.63 -8.06
CA THR A 37 14.27 13.53 -9.35
C THR A 37 13.26 13.29 -10.46
N TYR A 38 13.37 14.01 -11.58
CA TYR A 38 12.74 13.62 -12.82
C TYR A 38 13.69 12.68 -13.55
N ASP A 39 13.27 11.46 -13.85
CA ASP A 39 14.08 10.43 -14.52
C ASP A 39 13.60 10.24 -15.96
N GLU A 40 14.24 10.95 -16.89
CA GLU A 40 13.97 10.85 -18.34
C GLU A 40 14.38 9.49 -18.93
N SER A 41 15.31 8.78 -18.28
CA SER A 41 15.85 7.51 -18.80
C SER A 41 14.92 6.33 -18.58
N ASN A 42 13.86 6.49 -17.77
CA ASN A 42 12.98 5.40 -17.33
C ASN A 42 11.49 5.82 -17.33
N ASP A 43 10.96 6.07 -18.53
CA ASP A 43 9.55 6.38 -18.78
C ASP A 43 9.02 7.71 -18.19
N ASP A 44 9.87 8.74 -18.07
CA ASP A 44 9.50 10.08 -17.60
C ASP A 44 8.92 10.09 -16.17
N ASP A 45 9.53 9.35 -15.26
CA ASP A 45 9.05 9.20 -13.90
C ASP A 45 9.46 10.36 -12.98
N LEU A 46 8.56 10.80 -12.11
CA LEU A 46 8.90 11.59 -10.92
C LEU A 46 9.25 10.63 -9.77
N VAL A 47 10.54 10.53 -9.45
CA VAL A 47 11.05 9.65 -8.39
C VAL A 47 11.23 10.41 -7.08
N LEU A 48 10.55 9.95 -6.03
CA LEU A 48 10.75 10.40 -4.66
C LEU A 48 11.51 9.32 -3.89
N THR A 49 12.72 9.64 -3.42
CA THR A 49 13.56 8.70 -2.66
C THR A 49 13.79 9.24 -1.26
N GLY A 50 13.49 8.46 -0.26
CA GLY A 50 13.61 8.82 1.14
C GLY A 50 13.00 7.76 2.05
N SER A 51 12.48 8.15 3.21
CA SER A 51 11.79 7.28 4.14
C SER A 51 10.28 7.29 3.87
N ASP A 52 9.51 8.09 4.64
CA ASP A 52 8.05 8.11 4.56
C ASP A 52 7.54 9.34 3.82
N ILE A 53 6.41 9.22 3.13
CA ILE A 53 5.65 10.34 2.59
C ILE A 53 4.38 10.49 3.41
N SER A 54 4.22 11.62 4.10
CA SER A 54 3.00 11.97 4.82
C SER A 54 2.22 13.02 4.05
N ILE A 55 0.92 12.78 3.85
CA ILE A 55 -0.02 13.73 3.26
C ILE A 55 -1.07 14.04 4.31
N GLU A 56 -1.01 15.23 4.92
CA GLU A 56 -1.79 15.58 6.09
C GLU A 56 -2.75 16.74 5.82
N SER A 57 -3.90 16.71 6.49
CA SER A 57 -4.85 17.84 6.49
C SER A 57 -5.72 17.80 7.74
N SER A 58 -5.98 18.96 8.32
CA SER A 58 -6.97 19.15 9.39
C SER A 58 -8.39 19.46 8.86
N THR A 59 -8.55 19.53 7.54
CA THR A 59 -9.85 19.82 6.90
C THR A 59 -10.67 18.55 6.78
N SER A 60 -11.96 18.60 7.12
CA SER A 60 -12.90 17.49 6.99
C SER A 60 -12.89 16.91 5.56
N ALA A 61 -12.91 15.57 5.48
CA ALA A 61 -12.83 14.79 4.25
C ALA A 61 -11.53 14.98 3.42
N LYS A 62 -10.45 15.41 4.06
CA LYS A 62 -9.12 15.55 3.47
C LYS A 62 -8.09 14.83 4.36
N PRO A 63 -6.89 14.43 3.82
CA PRO A 63 -6.45 14.54 2.43
C PRO A 63 -7.13 13.55 1.48
N VAL A 64 -7.03 13.78 0.17
CA VAL A 64 -7.48 12.85 -0.87
C VAL A 64 -6.33 12.60 -1.84
N LEU A 65 -5.97 11.33 -2.05
CA LEU A 65 -5.07 10.91 -3.13
C LEU A 65 -5.90 10.48 -4.34
N THR A 66 -5.73 11.18 -5.47
CA THR A 66 -6.41 10.85 -6.73
C THR A 66 -5.40 10.38 -7.75
N LEU A 67 -5.60 9.16 -8.27
CA LEU A 67 -4.89 8.65 -9.45
C LEU A 67 -5.86 8.70 -10.62
N PHE A 68 -5.58 9.56 -11.59
CA PHE A 68 -6.49 9.82 -12.69
C PHE A 68 -5.83 9.50 -14.03
N ASN A 69 -6.44 8.59 -14.80
CA ASN A 69 -6.06 8.28 -16.18
C ASN A 69 -7.17 8.76 -17.11
N SER A 70 -6.84 9.67 -18.03
CA SER A 70 -7.78 10.20 -19.03
C SER A 70 -7.73 9.48 -20.38
N ASN A 71 -6.91 8.43 -20.52
CA ASN A 71 -6.82 7.66 -21.75
C ASN A 71 -8.12 6.86 -21.98
N ALA A 72 -8.52 6.73 -23.25
CA ALA A 72 -9.75 6.03 -23.65
C ALA A 72 -9.54 4.53 -23.90
N ASP A 73 -8.33 4.00 -23.69
CA ASP A 73 -8.04 2.57 -23.84
C ASP A 73 -8.59 1.74 -22.66
N ALA A 74 -8.32 0.44 -22.68
CA ALA A 74 -8.83 -0.50 -21.67
C ALA A 74 -8.00 -0.50 -20.35
N ASN A 75 -6.94 0.32 -20.24
CA ASN A 75 -6.03 0.31 -19.09
C ASN A 75 -6.39 1.42 -18.11
N GLY A 76 -6.36 1.11 -16.81
CA GLY A 76 -6.63 2.07 -15.73
C GLY A 76 -5.39 2.49 -14.96
N SER A 77 -5.58 3.40 -14.00
CA SER A 77 -4.55 3.77 -13.03
C SER A 77 -4.23 2.60 -12.11
N THR A 78 -2.98 2.49 -11.68
CA THR A 78 -2.50 1.39 -10.83
C THR A 78 -1.78 1.93 -9.59
N ILE A 79 -2.05 1.32 -8.42
CA ILE A 79 -1.20 1.42 -7.24
C ILE A 79 -0.38 0.13 -7.16
N LYS A 80 0.94 0.23 -7.19
CA LYS A 80 1.85 -0.89 -7.09
C LYS A 80 2.56 -0.87 -5.74
N LEU A 81 2.28 -1.86 -4.89
CA LEU A 81 3.06 -2.13 -3.68
C LEU A 81 4.09 -3.21 -4.04
N ASN A 82 5.37 -2.88 -4.01
CA ASN A 82 6.43 -3.74 -4.48
C ASN A 82 7.51 -3.93 -3.42
N LYS A 83 7.59 -5.13 -2.84
CA LYS A 83 8.69 -5.55 -1.99
C LYS A 83 9.72 -6.29 -2.84
N ASN A 84 10.79 -5.60 -3.26
CA ASN A 84 11.86 -6.16 -4.08
C ASN A 84 13.13 -6.39 -3.25
N GLY A 85 13.14 -7.46 -2.46
CA GLY A 85 14.30 -7.90 -1.68
C GLY A 85 15.10 -9.00 -2.39
N SER A 86 16.40 -9.13 -2.07
CA SER A 86 17.28 -10.15 -2.67
C SER A 86 17.04 -11.58 -2.14
N SER A 87 16.21 -11.74 -1.13
CA SER A 87 15.92 -13.03 -0.47
C SER A 87 14.45 -13.09 -0.08
N PRO A 88 13.53 -13.25 -1.05
CA PRO A 88 12.11 -13.43 -0.72
C PRO A 88 11.92 -14.74 0.05
N ALA A 89 10.98 -14.76 0.99
CA ALA A 89 10.68 -15.92 1.81
C ALA A 89 9.16 -16.12 1.95
N THR A 90 8.76 -17.36 2.20
CA THR A 90 7.40 -17.70 2.60
C THR A 90 7.00 -16.93 3.85
N ASN A 91 5.78 -16.42 3.89
CA ASN A 91 5.22 -15.50 4.88
C ASN A 91 5.76 -14.06 4.82
N ASP A 92 6.55 -13.70 3.83
CA ASP A 92 6.88 -12.29 3.59
C ASP A 92 5.63 -11.50 3.23
N VAL A 93 5.41 -10.39 3.95
CA VAL A 93 4.36 -9.43 3.62
C VAL A 93 4.84 -8.58 2.45
N VAL A 94 4.05 -8.53 1.38
CA VAL A 94 4.32 -7.72 0.18
C VAL A 94 3.87 -6.27 0.39
N GLY A 95 2.72 -6.08 1.03
CA GLY A 95 2.20 -4.76 1.36
C GLY A 95 0.89 -4.81 2.15
N ASN A 96 0.59 -3.69 2.80
CA ASN A 96 -0.62 -3.48 3.60
C ASN A 96 -1.34 -2.21 3.17
N LEU A 97 -2.69 -2.24 3.31
CA LEU A 97 -3.53 -1.07 3.45
C LEU A 97 -4.14 -1.11 4.85
N ASP A 98 -3.70 -0.22 5.74
CA ASP A 98 -4.15 -0.14 7.13
C ASP A 98 -5.16 0.98 7.33
N PHE A 99 -6.25 0.67 8.01
CA PHE A 99 -7.28 1.61 8.45
C PHE A 99 -7.11 1.83 9.96
N ILE A 100 -6.55 2.98 10.32
CA ILE A 100 -6.11 3.29 11.68
C ILE A 100 -6.89 4.48 12.22
N SER A 101 -7.25 4.44 13.48
CA SER A 101 -7.81 5.57 14.24
C SER A 101 -7.44 5.43 15.72
N GLU A 102 -7.87 6.41 16.51
CA GLU A 102 -7.79 6.31 17.97
C GLU A 102 -9.08 5.70 18.55
N ASP A 103 -8.96 4.98 19.66
CA ASP A 103 -10.09 4.53 20.47
C ASP A 103 -10.59 5.65 21.41
N SER A 104 -11.59 5.36 22.24
CA SER A 104 -12.12 6.34 23.20
C SER A 104 -11.15 6.73 24.32
N GLY A 105 -10.02 6.02 24.45
CA GLY A 105 -8.93 6.30 25.37
C GLY A 105 -7.76 7.03 24.70
N ASN A 106 -7.91 7.45 23.44
CA ASN A 106 -6.87 8.04 22.58
C ASN A 106 -5.67 7.08 22.32
N ASN A 107 -5.93 5.77 22.31
CA ASN A 107 -4.91 4.81 21.92
C ASN A 107 -5.02 4.53 20.41
N VAL A 108 -3.89 4.52 19.70
CA VAL A 108 -3.84 4.19 18.28
C VAL A 108 -4.19 2.73 18.07
N THR A 109 -5.20 2.47 17.25
CA THR A 109 -5.73 1.13 16.97
C THR A 109 -5.90 0.93 15.46
N THR A 110 -5.45 -0.22 14.95
CA THR A 110 -5.75 -0.64 13.57
C THR A 110 -7.11 -1.33 13.55
N TYR A 111 -8.10 -0.69 12.95
CA TYR A 111 -9.48 -1.21 12.88
C TYR A 111 -9.69 -2.18 11.73
N GLY A 112 -8.88 -2.09 10.68
CA GLY A 112 -8.93 -3.01 9.54
C GLY A 112 -7.63 -3.02 8.75
N ARG A 113 -7.41 -4.10 8.01
CA ARG A 113 -6.24 -4.27 7.13
C ARG A 113 -6.59 -5.10 5.92
N ILE A 114 -6.05 -4.73 4.76
CA ILE A 114 -5.90 -5.60 3.59
C ILE A 114 -4.40 -5.87 3.43
N GLN A 115 -4.01 -7.15 3.45
CA GLN A 115 -2.61 -7.56 3.39
C GLN A 115 -2.36 -8.55 2.24
N SER A 116 -1.25 -8.39 1.53
CA SER A 116 -0.75 -9.39 0.59
C SER A 116 0.47 -10.08 1.17
N THR A 117 0.49 -11.43 1.08
CA THR A 117 1.55 -12.27 1.65
C THR A 117 2.03 -13.28 0.61
N ILE A 118 3.34 -13.55 0.60
CA ILE A 118 3.92 -14.65 -0.18
C ILE A 118 3.64 -15.97 0.55
N VAL A 119 3.00 -16.90 -0.14
CA VAL A 119 2.72 -18.24 0.41
C VAL A 119 3.79 -19.24 -0.01
N ASP A 120 4.22 -19.20 -1.28
CA ASP A 120 5.36 -19.94 -1.79
C ASP A 120 6.21 -19.04 -2.69
N VAL A 121 7.53 -19.17 -2.57
CA VAL A 121 8.53 -18.42 -3.36
C VAL A 121 9.17 -19.25 -4.46
N THR A 122 8.80 -20.52 -4.59
CA THR A 122 9.43 -21.46 -5.54
C THR A 122 9.20 -20.99 -6.97
N SER A 123 10.29 -20.77 -7.71
CA SER A 123 10.22 -20.33 -9.12
C SER A 123 9.45 -21.33 -9.97
N GLY A 124 8.37 -20.86 -10.61
CA GLY A 124 7.43 -21.66 -11.38
C GLY A 124 6.34 -22.35 -10.54
N GLY A 125 6.27 -22.04 -9.23
CA GLY A 125 5.27 -22.49 -8.28
C GLY A 125 4.90 -21.42 -7.26
N GLU A 126 4.99 -20.14 -7.68
CA GLU A 126 4.73 -18.99 -6.81
C GLU A 126 3.26 -18.96 -6.39
N GLU A 127 3.04 -18.83 -5.07
CA GLU A 127 1.71 -18.67 -4.49
C GLU A 127 1.64 -17.41 -3.64
N GLY A 128 0.46 -16.79 -3.62
CA GLY A 128 0.17 -15.62 -2.82
C GLY A 128 -1.17 -15.68 -2.12
N SER A 129 -1.35 -14.83 -1.10
CA SER A 129 -2.66 -14.57 -0.51
C SER A 129 -2.98 -13.09 -0.47
N ILE A 130 -4.29 -12.80 -0.43
CA ILE A 130 -4.87 -11.52 -0.02
C ILE A 130 -5.74 -11.79 1.20
N ASP A 131 -5.41 -11.16 2.31
CA ASP A 131 -6.05 -11.34 3.59
C ASP A 131 -6.78 -10.08 4.03
N PHE A 132 -7.97 -10.25 4.59
CA PHE A 132 -8.80 -9.18 5.14
C PHE A 132 -8.91 -9.37 6.65
N TYR A 133 -8.47 -8.36 7.39
CA TYR A 133 -8.50 -8.35 8.86
C TYR A 133 -9.41 -7.26 9.38
N VAL A 134 -10.03 -7.50 10.51
CA VAL A 134 -10.78 -6.51 11.30
C VAL A 134 -10.44 -6.65 12.78
N ALA A 135 -10.51 -5.53 13.52
CA ALA A 135 -10.34 -5.56 14.97
C ALA A 135 -11.54 -6.25 15.63
N GLU A 136 -11.25 -7.14 16.56
CA GLU A 136 -12.24 -7.74 17.45
C GLU A 136 -12.55 -6.82 18.65
N ASN A 137 -13.42 -7.31 19.55
CA ASN A 137 -13.87 -6.55 20.73
C ASN A 137 -12.74 -6.12 21.69
N ASP A 138 -11.60 -6.81 21.68
CA ASP A 138 -10.41 -6.49 22.49
C ASP A 138 -9.36 -5.67 21.73
N GLY A 139 -9.66 -5.26 20.48
CA GLY A 139 -8.75 -4.54 19.58
C GLY A 139 -7.75 -5.43 18.83
N THR A 140 -7.79 -6.75 19.03
CA THR A 140 -6.94 -7.69 18.27
C THR A 140 -7.35 -7.73 16.82
N LEU A 141 -6.37 -7.64 15.92
CA LEU A 141 -6.58 -7.69 14.47
C LEU A 141 -6.70 -9.14 14.02
N THR A 142 -7.90 -9.58 13.68
CA THR A 142 -8.20 -10.97 13.32
C THR A 142 -8.52 -11.09 11.85
N LYS A 143 -7.95 -12.13 11.19
CA LYS A 143 -8.24 -12.46 9.79
C LYS A 143 -9.66 -13.02 9.68
N GLY A 144 -10.52 -12.30 8.95
CA GLY A 144 -11.90 -12.70 8.67
C GLY A 144 -12.08 -13.41 7.33
N MET A 145 -11.23 -13.08 6.33
CA MET A 145 -11.27 -13.69 5.01
C MET A 145 -9.87 -13.82 4.42
N GLU A 146 -9.61 -14.92 3.74
CA GLU A 146 -8.42 -15.16 2.94
C GLU A 146 -8.80 -15.54 1.51
N ILE A 147 -8.11 -14.97 0.53
CA ILE A 147 -8.09 -15.44 -0.85
C ILE A 147 -6.68 -15.93 -1.12
N LYS A 148 -6.51 -17.22 -1.44
CA LYS A 148 -5.21 -17.86 -1.53
C LYS A 148 -5.08 -18.74 -2.76
N GLY A 149 -3.95 -18.61 -3.48
CA GLY A 149 -3.54 -19.55 -4.51
C GLY A 149 -3.16 -20.92 -3.91
N LEU A 150 -3.39 -21.98 -4.65
CA LEU A 150 -3.05 -23.35 -4.25
C LEU A 150 -1.94 -23.91 -5.13
N ALA A 151 -1.22 -24.90 -4.60
CA ALA A 151 -0.14 -25.60 -5.28
C ALA A 151 -0.56 -26.42 -6.52
N SER A 152 -1.86 -26.59 -6.77
CA SER A 152 -2.39 -27.21 -7.97
C SER A 152 -2.77 -26.14 -9.00
N ASP A 153 -2.49 -26.43 -10.27
CA ASP A 153 -2.64 -25.50 -11.39
C ASP A 153 -3.97 -24.74 -11.40
N ALA A 154 -3.89 -23.40 -11.35
CA ALA A 154 -4.97 -22.44 -11.54
C ALA A 154 -6.09 -22.46 -10.48
N ASP A 155 -5.90 -23.08 -9.33
CA ASP A 155 -6.90 -23.08 -8.26
C ASP A 155 -6.68 -21.95 -7.24
N VAL A 156 -7.77 -21.33 -6.81
CA VAL A 156 -7.82 -20.34 -5.77
C VAL A 156 -8.92 -20.68 -4.78
N THR A 157 -8.62 -20.58 -3.49
CA THR A 157 -9.63 -20.72 -2.42
C THR A 157 -10.04 -19.35 -1.88
N VAL A 158 -11.29 -19.25 -1.42
CA VAL A 158 -11.78 -18.19 -0.55
C VAL A 158 -12.20 -18.83 0.76
N ASP A 159 -11.52 -18.49 1.84
CA ASP A 159 -11.80 -18.98 3.18
C ASP A 159 -12.33 -17.86 4.08
N ILE A 160 -13.39 -18.15 4.84
CA ILE A 160 -13.87 -17.32 5.93
C ILE A 160 -13.30 -17.88 7.21
N SER A 161 -12.13 -17.40 7.61
CA SER A 161 -11.22 -18.01 8.59
C SER A 161 -11.81 -18.19 10.00
N THR A 162 -12.87 -17.44 10.33
CA THR A 162 -13.57 -17.51 11.62
C THR A 162 -14.93 -18.19 11.52
N HIS A 163 -15.20 -18.96 10.44
CA HIS A 163 -16.48 -19.64 10.28
C HIS A 163 -16.60 -20.86 11.19
N ASP A 164 -17.31 -20.72 12.31
CA ASP A 164 -17.45 -21.75 13.34
C ASP A 164 -18.86 -22.38 13.42
N GLY A 165 -19.76 -21.95 12.53
CA GLY A 165 -21.17 -22.41 12.52
C GLY A 165 -22.03 -21.88 13.66
N THR A 166 -21.49 -21.07 14.58
CA THR A 166 -22.21 -20.56 15.76
C THR A 166 -22.36 -19.04 15.79
N ALA A 167 -21.27 -18.28 15.80
CA ALA A 167 -21.29 -16.81 15.91
C ALA A 167 -20.52 -16.14 14.77
N GLY A 168 -19.36 -16.66 14.41
CA GLY A 168 -18.48 -16.15 13.35
C GLY A 168 -18.76 -16.78 12.00
N GLY A 169 -18.45 -16.06 10.90
CA GLY A 169 -18.45 -16.60 9.57
C GLY A 169 -19.37 -15.93 8.56
N LEU A 170 -19.61 -16.62 7.46
CA LEU A 170 -20.44 -16.14 6.35
C LEU A 170 -21.90 -16.06 6.77
N LYS A 171 -22.54 -14.88 6.59
CA LYS A 171 -23.96 -14.67 6.78
C LYS A 171 -24.62 -14.24 5.47
N LEU A 172 -25.77 -14.81 5.16
CA LEU A 172 -26.63 -14.40 4.03
C LEU A 172 -27.91 -13.79 4.59
N GLY A 173 -28.19 -12.52 4.29
CA GLY A 173 -29.34 -11.80 4.83
C GLY A 173 -29.38 -11.75 6.37
N GLY A 174 -28.20 -11.73 7.01
CA GLY A 174 -28.06 -11.74 8.46
C GLY A 174 -28.08 -13.15 9.11
N THR A 175 -28.40 -14.19 8.33
CA THR A 175 -28.42 -15.58 8.79
C THR A 175 -27.08 -16.25 8.50
N LEU A 176 -26.50 -16.91 9.54
CA LEU A 176 -25.26 -17.65 9.39
C LEU A 176 -25.46 -18.83 8.44
N VAL A 177 -24.54 -19.00 7.51
CA VAL A 177 -24.50 -20.17 6.61
C VAL A 177 -23.89 -21.31 7.39
N THR A 178 -24.67 -22.37 7.61
CA THR A 178 -24.18 -23.63 8.18
C THR A 178 -24.07 -24.66 7.05
N ALA A 179 -22.84 -25.06 6.70
CA ALA A 179 -22.65 -26.20 5.81
C ALA A 179 -22.77 -27.48 6.64
N GLU A 180 -23.78 -28.30 6.40
CA GLU A 180 -23.77 -29.69 6.87
C GLU A 180 -22.81 -30.45 5.96
N ALA A 181 -21.79 -31.10 6.55
CA ALA A 181 -20.97 -32.05 5.84
C ALA A 181 -21.84 -33.22 5.37
N ALA A 182 -21.86 -33.42 4.05
CA ALA A 182 -22.52 -34.59 3.45
C ALA A 182 -21.74 -35.87 3.71
#